data_c8f8dd9f096caf452570b49abb54f4eb
#
_entry.id   c8f8dd9f096caf452570b49abb54f4eb
#
_cell.length_a   1.000
_cell.length_b   1.000
_cell.length_c   1.000
_cell.angle_alpha   90.00
_cell.angle_beta   90.00
_cell.angle_gamma   90.00
#
_symmetry.space_group_name_H-M   'P 1'
#
loop_
_entity.id
_entity.type
_entity.pdbx_description
1 polymer ?
#
loop_
_entity_poly.entity_id
_entity_poly.type
_entity_poly.pdbx_seq_one_letter_code
_entity_poly.pdbx_strand_id
1 'polypeptide(L)'
;MTEHSGSRMIITIDGGTTNTRISLVSEKTIIDRIKTRVGARDSLDGTPLRETVRDGINELLERNRLSEDDIAAVALSGMIGSESGLTDIPHILAPAGKEELRRAAVRADMPEITGIPMYFIPGVRTFPRDTFRDGMSAAEICCTAAGCDIMRGEETELVGIEEALPGVICENTTVILPGSHTKLIRT
;
A
#
# COMPACT_ATOMS: atom_id res chain seq x y z
N MET A 1 1.76 26.36 -29.10
CA MET A 1 1.57 25.09 -28.37
C MET A 1 2.59 25.11 -27.25
N THR A 2 2.19 25.57 -26.09
CA THR A 2 3.04 25.61 -24.89
C THR A 2 2.92 24.23 -24.24
N GLU A 3 3.97 23.42 -24.30
CA GLU A 3 4.10 22.21 -23.49
C GLU A 3 4.07 22.63 -22.03
N HIS A 4 2.95 22.35 -21.37
CA HIS A 4 2.89 22.36 -19.92
C HIS A 4 3.63 21.11 -19.44
N SER A 5 4.95 21.25 -19.25
CA SER A 5 5.73 20.33 -18.40
C SER A 5 5.34 20.59 -16.93
N GLY A 6 4.07 20.44 -16.62
CA GLY A 6 3.59 20.41 -15.26
C GLY A 6 3.95 19.05 -14.67
N SER A 7 4.66 19.02 -13.56
CA SER A 7 4.87 17.83 -12.75
C SER A 7 3.50 17.19 -12.50
N ARG A 8 3.27 15.98 -13.05
CA ARG A 8 2.00 15.29 -12.88
C ARG A 8 1.83 14.89 -11.42
N MET A 9 0.72 15.29 -10.83
CA MET A 9 0.36 14.90 -9.46
C MET A 9 -0.04 13.44 -9.42
N ILE A 10 0.11 12.83 -8.25
CA ILE A 10 -0.39 11.50 -7.95
C ILE A 10 -1.24 11.53 -6.70
N ILE A 11 -2.16 10.61 -6.59
CA ILE A 11 -2.86 10.30 -5.34
C ILE A 11 -2.23 9.06 -4.73
N THR A 12 -1.91 9.10 -3.45
CA THR A 12 -1.45 7.93 -2.70
C THR A 12 -2.50 7.53 -1.67
N ILE A 13 -2.74 6.23 -1.53
CA ILE A 13 -3.70 5.67 -0.58
C ILE A 13 -2.99 4.66 0.30
N ASP A 14 -2.92 4.97 1.59
CA ASP A 14 -2.51 4.04 2.63
C ASP A 14 -3.78 3.49 3.29
N GLY A 15 -4.15 2.27 2.94
CA GLY A 15 -5.30 1.58 3.49
C GLY A 15 -4.90 0.63 4.62
N GLY A 16 -5.08 1.07 5.86
CA GLY A 16 -4.84 0.25 7.04
C GLY A 16 -6.03 -0.66 7.40
N THR A 17 -5.92 -1.35 8.52
CA THR A 17 -6.98 -2.22 9.07
C THR A 17 -8.22 -1.44 9.49
N THR A 18 -8.04 -0.22 10.04
CA THR A 18 -9.09 0.60 10.66
C THR A 18 -9.17 2.01 10.12
N ASN A 19 -8.20 2.45 9.35
CA ASN A 19 -8.14 3.81 8.82
C ASN A 19 -7.62 3.79 7.39
N THR A 20 -8.06 4.74 6.59
CA THR A 20 -7.53 5.01 5.25
C THR A 20 -7.05 6.45 5.17
N ARG A 21 -5.88 6.65 4.60
CA ARG A 21 -5.29 7.96 4.31
C ARG A 21 -5.18 8.13 2.80
N ILE A 22 -5.76 9.19 2.29
CA ILE A 22 -5.74 9.53 0.87
C ILE A 22 -5.02 10.86 0.76
N SER A 23 -3.91 10.91 0.01
CA SER A 23 -3.06 12.10 -0.07
C SER A 23 -2.84 12.49 -1.53
N LEU A 24 -2.97 13.78 -1.82
CA LEU A 24 -2.52 14.38 -3.07
C LEU A 24 -1.03 14.74 -2.94
N VAL A 25 -0.23 14.27 -3.87
CA VAL A 25 1.24 14.42 -3.83
C VAL A 25 1.74 15.04 -5.13
N SER A 26 2.59 16.02 -5.02
CA SER A 26 3.36 16.62 -6.12
C SER A 26 4.84 16.64 -5.74
N GLU A 27 5.72 16.12 -6.59
CA GLU A 27 7.18 16.16 -6.41
C GLU A 27 7.68 15.73 -5.01
N LYS A 28 7.16 14.69 -4.42
CA LYS A 28 7.48 14.21 -3.07
C LYS A 28 6.89 15.07 -1.93
N THR A 29 6.06 16.07 -2.23
CA THR A 29 5.39 16.90 -1.23
C THR A 29 3.91 16.55 -1.18
N ILE A 30 3.40 16.35 0.04
CA ILE A 30 1.95 16.18 0.26
C ILE A 30 1.31 17.56 0.20
N ILE A 31 0.44 17.75 -0.79
CA ILE A 31 -0.30 18.99 -1.00
C ILE A 31 -1.54 19.04 -0.12
N ASP A 32 -2.28 17.94 -0.06
CA ASP A 32 -3.49 17.80 0.74
C ASP A 32 -3.70 16.36 1.18
N ARG A 33 -4.47 16.15 2.24
CA ARG A 33 -4.72 14.81 2.80
C ARG A 33 -6.09 14.69 3.44
N ILE A 34 -6.73 13.58 3.20
CA ILE A 34 -7.94 13.13 3.88
C ILE A 34 -7.58 11.89 4.71
N LYS A 35 -8.11 11.82 5.92
CA LYS A 35 -8.02 10.65 6.78
C LYS A 35 -9.42 10.25 7.21
N THR A 36 -9.76 8.98 6.99
CA THR A 36 -11.04 8.40 7.38
C THR A 36 -10.83 7.30 8.43
N ARG A 37 -11.90 7.01 9.19
CA ARG A 37 -11.94 5.88 10.14
C ARG A 37 -12.62 4.66 9.51
N VAL A 38 -12.36 4.42 8.23
CA VAL A 38 -12.78 3.22 7.51
C VAL A 38 -11.53 2.52 7.02
N GLY A 39 -11.40 1.24 7.27
CA GLY A 39 -10.29 0.42 6.83
C GLY A 39 -10.76 -0.95 6.35
N ALA A 40 -9.83 -1.84 6.06
CA ALA A 40 -10.13 -3.18 5.54
C ALA A 40 -11.03 -4.01 6.47
N ARG A 41 -10.95 -3.80 7.80
CA ARG A 41 -11.80 -4.52 8.78
C ARG A 41 -13.28 -4.15 8.66
N ASP A 42 -13.58 -2.91 8.25
CA ASP A 42 -14.96 -2.39 8.23
C ASP A 42 -15.72 -2.85 6.97
N SER A 43 -15.05 -3.61 6.11
CA SER A 43 -15.54 -3.99 4.80
C SER A 43 -15.52 -5.50 4.62
N LEU A 44 -16.54 -6.20 5.14
CA LEU A 44 -16.69 -7.65 4.86
C LEU A 44 -16.92 -7.94 3.38
N ASP A 45 -17.51 -7.00 2.65
CA ASP A 45 -17.78 -7.07 1.20
C ASP A 45 -17.04 -5.99 0.37
N GLY A 46 -16.18 -5.18 1.03
CA GLY A 46 -15.43 -4.09 0.41
C GLY A 46 -16.22 -2.82 0.10
N THR A 47 -17.54 -2.81 0.27
CA THR A 47 -18.39 -1.68 -0.13
C THR A 47 -18.06 -0.38 0.61
N PRO A 48 -17.98 -0.33 1.95
CA PRO A 48 -17.64 0.91 2.66
C PRO A 48 -16.27 1.47 2.28
N LEU A 49 -15.29 0.60 2.02
CA LEU A 49 -13.94 1.02 1.63
C LEU A 49 -13.93 1.60 0.20
N ARG A 50 -14.69 1.00 -0.75
CA ARG A 50 -14.84 1.52 -2.12
C ARG A 50 -15.43 2.91 -2.12
N GLU A 51 -16.53 3.10 -1.40
CA GLU A 51 -17.19 4.39 -1.27
C GLU A 51 -16.26 5.42 -0.62
N THR A 52 -15.58 5.05 0.47
CA THR A 52 -14.61 5.91 1.15
C THR A 52 -13.47 6.36 0.23
N VAL A 53 -12.93 5.46 -0.58
CA VAL A 53 -11.85 5.78 -1.52
C VAL A 53 -12.36 6.69 -2.64
N ARG A 54 -13.51 6.36 -3.25
CA ARG A 54 -14.14 7.20 -4.28
C ARG A 54 -14.41 8.61 -3.77
N ASP A 55 -15.08 8.72 -2.64
CA ASP A 55 -15.51 9.99 -2.08
C ASP A 55 -14.30 10.83 -1.63
N GLY A 56 -13.26 10.17 -1.08
CA GLY A 56 -12.02 10.85 -0.71
C GLY A 56 -11.21 11.33 -1.91
N ILE A 57 -11.17 10.60 -3.03
CA ILE A 57 -10.54 11.06 -4.26
C ILE A 57 -11.30 12.29 -4.78
N ASN A 58 -12.62 12.21 -4.89
CA ASN A 58 -13.47 13.31 -5.35
C ASN A 58 -13.30 14.56 -4.48
N GLU A 59 -13.31 14.40 -3.15
CA GLU A 59 -13.10 15.50 -2.21
C GLU A 59 -11.73 16.18 -2.40
N LEU A 60 -10.65 15.38 -2.59
CA LEU A 60 -9.33 15.95 -2.87
C LEU A 60 -9.28 16.74 -4.17
N LEU A 61 -9.90 16.22 -5.23
CA LEU A 61 -9.96 16.89 -6.52
C LEU A 61 -10.73 18.22 -6.40
N GLU A 62 -11.92 18.20 -5.80
CA GLU A 62 -12.74 19.40 -5.59
C GLU A 62 -12.02 20.46 -4.76
N ARG A 63 -11.46 20.08 -3.60
CA ARG A 63 -10.77 21.01 -2.68
C ARG A 63 -9.59 21.70 -3.36
N ASN A 64 -8.89 20.99 -4.25
CA ASN A 64 -7.72 21.50 -4.95
C ASN A 64 -8.04 22.05 -6.35
N ARG A 65 -9.33 22.05 -6.77
CA ARG A 65 -9.80 22.52 -8.10
C ARG A 65 -9.12 21.78 -9.25
N LEU A 66 -8.97 20.46 -9.09
CA LEU A 66 -8.35 19.55 -10.04
C LEU A 66 -9.40 18.67 -10.70
N SER A 67 -9.06 18.13 -11.86
CA SER A 67 -9.77 17.07 -12.55
C SER A 67 -8.96 15.76 -12.51
N GLU A 68 -9.57 14.64 -12.89
CA GLU A 68 -8.85 13.36 -13.03
C GLU A 68 -7.69 13.44 -14.03
N ASP A 69 -7.79 14.28 -15.06
CA ASP A 69 -6.75 14.47 -16.08
C ASP A 69 -5.46 15.10 -15.52
N ASP A 70 -5.55 15.79 -14.37
CA ASP A 70 -4.41 16.40 -13.70
C ASP A 70 -3.61 15.37 -12.87
N ILE A 71 -4.17 14.16 -12.68
CA ILE A 71 -3.60 13.09 -11.86
C ILE A 71 -3.04 11.97 -12.76
N ALA A 72 -1.77 11.67 -12.57
CA ALA A 72 -1.10 10.63 -13.37
C ALA A 72 -1.51 9.21 -12.98
N ALA A 73 -1.71 8.98 -11.68
CA ALA A 73 -2.03 7.66 -11.14
C ALA A 73 -2.50 7.74 -9.69
N VAL A 74 -3.19 6.70 -9.25
CA VAL A 74 -3.43 6.40 -7.84
C VAL A 74 -2.53 5.24 -7.42
N ALA A 75 -1.68 5.42 -6.42
CA ALA A 75 -0.83 4.39 -5.84
C ALA A 75 -1.41 3.93 -4.50
N LEU A 76 -1.64 2.62 -4.34
CA LEU A 76 -2.29 2.05 -3.17
C LEU A 76 -1.37 1.07 -2.46
N SER A 77 -1.26 1.18 -1.14
CA SER A 77 -0.48 0.29 -0.28
C SER A 77 -1.25 -0.11 0.97
N GLY A 78 -0.75 -1.12 1.67
CA GLY A 78 -1.35 -1.62 2.90
C GLY A 78 -2.51 -2.59 2.69
N MET A 79 -3.36 -2.74 3.69
CA MET A 79 -4.46 -3.71 3.73
C MET A 79 -5.51 -3.51 2.63
N ILE A 80 -5.50 -2.37 1.94
CA ILE A 80 -6.36 -2.11 0.79
C ILE A 80 -6.13 -3.09 -0.37
N GLY A 81 -4.94 -3.67 -0.46
CA GLY A 81 -4.55 -4.72 -1.41
C GLY A 81 -4.65 -6.14 -0.85
N SER A 82 -5.49 -6.40 0.14
CA SER A 82 -5.75 -7.72 0.71
C SER A 82 -7.16 -8.23 0.35
N GLU A 83 -7.45 -9.50 0.67
CA GLU A 83 -8.75 -10.12 0.48
C GLU A 83 -9.90 -9.31 1.13
N SER A 84 -9.63 -8.69 2.28
CA SER A 84 -10.58 -7.79 2.96
C SER A 84 -10.53 -6.34 2.47
N GLY A 85 -9.69 -6.04 1.49
CA GLY A 85 -9.55 -4.71 0.90
C GLY A 85 -10.37 -4.53 -0.38
N LEU A 86 -9.84 -3.77 -1.33
CA LEU A 86 -10.48 -3.55 -2.64
C LEU A 86 -10.26 -4.73 -3.59
N THR A 87 -9.08 -5.34 -3.54
CA THR A 87 -8.69 -6.49 -4.35
C THR A 87 -7.53 -7.22 -3.72
N ASP A 88 -7.47 -8.53 -3.85
CA ASP A 88 -6.37 -9.32 -3.30
C ASP A 88 -5.14 -9.31 -4.22
N ILE A 89 -4.07 -8.68 -3.76
CA ILE A 89 -2.79 -8.61 -4.44
C ILE A 89 -1.82 -9.60 -3.78
N PRO A 90 -1.29 -10.58 -4.50
CA PRO A 90 -0.35 -11.54 -3.95
C PRO A 90 0.92 -10.88 -3.40
N HIS A 91 1.40 -11.35 -2.25
CA HIS A 91 2.71 -10.96 -1.71
C HIS A 91 3.84 -11.43 -2.63
N ILE A 92 4.90 -10.63 -2.73
CA ILE A 92 6.17 -11.06 -3.32
C ILE A 92 7.07 -11.69 -2.26
N LEU A 93 8.08 -12.44 -2.69
CA LEU A 93 9.02 -13.11 -1.79
C LEU A 93 10.17 -12.18 -1.44
N ALA A 94 10.56 -12.15 -0.17
CA ALA A 94 11.78 -11.51 0.28
C ALA A 94 13.04 -12.25 -0.25
N PRO A 95 14.20 -11.54 -0.44
CA PRO A 95 14.38 -10.12 -0.23
C PRO A 95 13.72 -9.28 -1.33
N ALA A 96 13.12 -8.16 -0.95
CA ALA A 96 12.45 -7.26 -1.87
C ALA A 96 12.67 -5.80 -1.45
N GLY A 97 13.19 -5.02 -2.36
CA GLY A 97 13.38 -3.58 -2.19
C GLY A 97 12.49 -2.77 -3.13
N LYS A 98 12.83 -1.51 -3.29
CA LYS A 98 12.11 -0.54 -4.13
C LYS A 98 11.87 -1.04 -5.56
N GLU A 99 12.88 -1.62 -6.20
CA GLU A 99 12.79 -2.07 -7.59
C GLU A 99 11.90 -3.30 -7.75
N GLU A 100 11.95 -4.24 -6.81
CA GLU A 100 11.10 -5.43 -6.79
C GLU A 100 9.64 -5.02 -6.57
N LEU A 101 9.37 -4.13 -5.62
CA LEU A 101 8.03 -3.59 -5.37
C LEU A 101 7.49 -2.84 -6.59
N ARG A 102 8.30 -1.98 -7.21
CA ARG A 102 7.92 -1.25 -8.42
C ARG A 102 7.56 -2.18 -9.58
N ARG A 103 8.36 -3.22 -9.82
CA ARG A 103 8.11 -4.19 -10.90
C ARG A 103 6.90 -5.08 -10.63
N ALA A 104 6.63 -5.35 -9.36
CA ALA A 104 5.52 -6.20 -8.94
C ALA A 104 4.22 -5.42 -8.65
N ALA A 105 4.24 -4.09 -8.80
CA ALA A 105 3.02 -3.29 -8.68
C ALA A 105 2.00 -3.73 -9.72
N VAL A 106 0.77 -3.95 -9.27
CA VAL A 106 -0.32 -4.49 -10.11
C VAL A 106 -1.26 -3.36 -10.48
N ARG A 107 -1.48 -3.15 -11.78
CA ARG A 107 -2.53 -2.29 -12.26
C ARG A 107 -3.88 -3.02 -12.16
N ALA A 108 -4.82 -2.43 -11.45
CA ALA A 108 -6.20 -2.91 -11.34
C ALA A 108 -7.14 -1.69 -11.36
N ASP A 109 -7.65 -1.38 -12.53
CA ASP A 109 -8.52 -0.23 -12.73
C ASP A 109 -9.93 -0.54 -12.19
N MET A 110 -10.51 0.41 -11.46
CA MET A 110 -11.83 0.31 -10.82
C MET A 110 -12.67 1.53 -11.22
N PRO A 111 -13.34 1.48 -12.38
CA PRO A 111 -14.09 2.63 -12.92
C PRO A 111 -15.26 3.07 -12.03
N GLU A 112 -15.72 2.21 -11.12
CA GLU A 112 -16.71 2.56 -10.11
C GLU A 112 -16.12 3.45 -8.98
N ILE A 113 -14.80 3.55 -8.89
CA ILE A 113 -14.09 4.43 -7.94
C ILE A 113 -13.59 5.68 -8.65
N THR A 114 -12.82 5.51 -9.73
CA THR A 114 -12.22 6.62 -10.50
C THR A 114 -11.78 6.15 -11.89
N GLY A 115 -11.70 7.07 -12.85
CA GLY A 115 -11.11 6.82 -14.17
C GLY A 115 -9.57 6.88 -14.18
N ILE A 116 -8.95 7.32 -13.08
CA ILE A 116 -7.49 7.42 -12.96
C ILE A 116 -6.87 6.01 -12.85
N PRO A 117 -5.77 5.70 -13.55
CA PRO A 117 -5.09 4.41 -13.42
C PRO A 117 -4.68 4.10 -11.97
N MET A 118 -5.05 2.93 -11.47
CA MET A 118 -4.78 2.49 -10.09
C MET A 118 -3.67 1.43 -10.06
N TYR A 119 -2.69 1.61 -9.17
CA TYR A 119 -1.56 0.70 -8.98
C TYR A 119 -1.46 0.26 -7.53
N PHE A 120 -1.58 -1.03 -7.30
CA PHE A 120 -1.46 -1.65 -5.99
C PHE A 120 -0.04 -2.12 -5.75
N ILE A 121 0.56 -1.69 -4.65
CA ILE A 121 1.86 -2.16 -4.20
C ILE A 121 1.66 -3.47 -3.43
N PRO A 122 2.35 -4.56 -3.81
CA PRO A 122 2.23 -5.85 -3.12
C PRO A 122 2.88 -5.81 -1.74
N GLY A 123 2.38 -6.59 -0.81
CA GLY A 123 3.10 -6.89 0.42
C GLY A 123 4.28 -7.83 0.18
N VAL A 124 5.09 -8.05 1.23
CA VAL A 124 6.27 -8.94 1.21
C VAL A 124 6.08 -10.08 2.20
N ARG A 125 6.55 -11.28 1.86
CA ARG A 125 6.58 -12.46 2.71
C ARG A 125 7.97 -13.10 2.71
N THR A 126 8.33 -13.75 3.80
CA THR A 126 9.64 -14.41 3.95
C THR A 126 9.64 -15.88 3.52
N PHE A 127 8.51 -16.44 3.15
CA PHE A 127 8.34 -17.85 2.84
C PHE A 127 7.66 -18.10 1.50
N PRO A 128 7.98 -19.23 0.78
CA PRO A 128 7.32 -19.65 -0.46
C PRO A 128 5.82 -19.93 -0.26
N ARG A 129 5.04 -19.88 -1.34
CA ARG A 129 3.59 -20.15 -1.30
C ARG A 129 3.22 -21.56 -0.84
N ASP A 130 4.07 -22.53 -1.16
CA ASP A 130 3.91 -23.96 -0.87
C ASP A 130 4.48 -24.39 0.47
N THR A 131 4.90 -23.42 1.30
CA THR A 131 5.43 -23.67 2.65
C THR A 131 4.39 -24.38 3.55
N PHE A 132 3.13 -23.96 3.46
CA PHE A 132 2.01 -24.60 4.13
C PHE A 132 1.25 -25.48 3.14
N ARG A 133 1.12 -26.77 3.45
CA ARG A 133 0.48 -27.77 2.60
C ARG A 133 -0.66 -28.46 3.30
N ASP A 134 -1.63 -28.94 2.54
CA ASP A 134 -2.70 -29.76 3.06
C ASP A 134 -2.14 -31.03 3.76
N GLY A 135 -2.73 -31.38 4.89
CA GLY A 135 -2.35 -32.54 5.66
C GLY A 135 -1.23 -32.33 6.68
N MET A 136 -0.69 -31.10 6.80
CA MET A 136 0.24 -30.78 7.90
C MET A 136 -0.48 -30.83 9.25
N SER A 137 0.18 -31.41 10.24
CA SER A 137 -0.26 -31.39 11.62
C SER A 137 -0.14 -29.99 12.24
N ALA A 138 -0.89 -29.72 13.31
CA ALA A 138 -0.79 -28.46 14.02
C ALA A 138 0.62 -28.16 14.52
N ALA A 139 1.37 -29.19 14.96
CA ALA A 139 2.75 -29.03 15.41
C ALA A 139 3.69 -28.63 14.27
N GLU A 140 3.56 -29.24 13.08
CA GLU A 140 4.33 -28.88 11.89
C GLU A 140 4.01 -27.45 11.43
N ILE A 141 2.73 -27.07 11.43
CA ILE A 141 2.30 -25.70 11.11
C ILE A 141 2.94 -24.70 12.07
N CYS A 142 2.87 -24.93 13.38
CA CYS A 142 3.47 -24.05 14.38
C CYS A 142 4.99 -23.91 14.23
N CYS A 143 5.71 -25.02 14.03
CA CYS A 143 7.15 -25.01 13.84
C CYS A 143 7.54 -24.26 12.55
N THR A 144 6.80 -24.49 11.46
CA THR A 144 7.04 -23.82 10.18
C THR A 144 6.74 -22.33 10.28
N ALA A 145 5.61 -21.97 10.91
CA ALA A 145 5.18 -20.58 11.07
C ALA A 145 6.15 -19.74 11.91
N ALA A 146 6.89 -20.34 12.84
CA ALA A 146 7.88 -19.64 13.67
C ALA A 146 9.00 -18.95 12.84
N GLY A 147 9.28 -19.46 11.63
CA GLY A 147 10.25 -18.85 10.70
C GLY A 147 9.61 -18.00 9.59
N CYS A 148 8.29 -17.83 9.63
CA CYS A 148 7.55 -17.15 8.57
C CYS A 148 7.08 -15.77 9.05
N ASP A 149 7.19 -14.78 8.19
CA ASP A 149 6.59 -13.46 8.40
C ASP A 149 6.00 -12.91 7.11
N ILE A 150 4.99 -12.07 7.26
CA ILE A 150 4.37 -11.31 6.19
C ILE A 150 4.18 -9.86 6.63
N MET A 151 4.30 -8.94 5.70
CA MET A 151 3.98 -7.53 5.90
C MET A 151 3.21 -6.99 4.71
N ARG A 152 2.37 -6.00 4.97
CA ARG A 152 1.60 -5.33 3.93
C ARG A 152 1.35 -3.88 4.35
N GLY A 153 2.17 -2.99 3.75
CA GLY A 153 2.25 -1.56 4.05
C GLY A 153 3.60 -1.17 4.63
N GLU A 154 4.16 -1.95 5.53
CA GLU A 154 5.44 -1.69 6.19
C GLU A 154 6.62 -1.65 5.19
N GLU A 155 6.58 -2.46 4.12
CA GLU A 155 7.57 -2.42 3.03
C GLU A 155 7.58 -1.06 2.32
N THR A 156 6.41 -0.46 2.14
CA THR A 156 6.27 0.86 1.52
C THR A 156 6.77 1.97 2.46
N GLU A 157 6.53 1.83 3.77
CA GLU A 157 7.06 2.74 4.80
C GLU A 157 8.60 2.70 4.82
N LEU A 158 9.22 1.51 4.76
CA LEU A 158 10.67 1.36 4.72
C LEU A 158 11.29 2.04 3.50
N VAL A 159 10.74 1.81 2.31
CA VAL A 159 11.18 2.49 1.09
C VAL A 159 11.02 4.00 1.22
N GLY A 160 9.91 4.46 1.82
CA GLY A 160 9.67 5.88 2.06
C GLY A 160 10.68 6.50 3.03
N ILE A 161 11.06 5.80 4.09
CA ILE A 161 12.09 6.25 5.04
C ILE A 161 13.45 6.38 4.34
N GLU A 162 13.86 5.36 3.58
CA GLU A 162 15.14 5.38 2.85
C GLU A 162 15.19 6.51 1.80
N GLU A 163 14.08 6.77 1.10
CA GLU A 163 13.99 7.87 0.13
C GLU A 163 14.00 9.25 0.79
N ALA A 164 13.38 9.40 1.96
CA ALA A 164 13.30 10.66 2.67
C ALA A 164 14.57 10.98 3.47
N LEU A 165 15.24 9.95 3.97
CA LEU A 165 16.41 10.03 4.85
C LEU A 165 17.47 9.02 4.37
N PRO A 166 18.13 9.25 3.23
CA PRO A 166 19.10 8.33 2.68
C PRO A 166 20.22 7.97 3.69
N GLY A 167 20.49 6.67 3.84
CA GLY A 167 21.51 6.16 4.75
C GLY A 167 21.07 6.03 6.21
N VAL A 168 19.83 6.33 6.57
CA VAL A 168 19.28 6.04 7.91
C VAL A 168 19.08 4.55 8.09
N ILE A 169 18.61 3.87 7.03
CA ILE A 169 18.52 2.41 7.01
C ILE A 169 19.85 1.89 6.45
N CYS A 170 20.73 1.45 7.31
CA CYS A 170 22.01 0.85 6.94
C CYS A 170 22.10 -0.59 7.41
N GLU A 171 23.14 -1.29 7.01
CA GLU A 171 23.39 -2.68 7.44
C GLU A 171 23.35 -2.80 8.97
N ASN A 172 22.62 -3.79 9.48
CA ASN A 172 22.34 -4.02 10.90
C ASN A 172 21.44 -2.97 11.61
N THR A 173 20.69 -2.17 10.85
CA THR A 173 19.66 -1.31 11.44
C THR A 173 18.44 -2.15 11.83
N THR A 174 17.84 -1.82 12.98
CA THR A 174 16.52 -2.36 13.35
C THR A 174 15.50 -1.24 13.30
N VAL A 175 14.53 -1.38 12.42
CA VAL A 175 13.39 -0.46 12.31
C VAL A 175 12.22 -1.04 13.09
N ILE A 176 11.61 -0.23 13.96
CA ILE A 176 10.43 -0.59 14.72
C ILE A 176 9.25 0.19 14.15
N LEU A 177 8.27 -0.51 13.61
CA LEU A 177 7.04 0.05 13.07
C LEU A 177 5.87 -0.29 14.00
N PRO A 178 5.44 0.65 14.86
CA PRO A 178 4.33 0.43 15.77
C PRO A 178 3.00 0.48 15.00
N GLY A 179 2.14 -0.49 15.21
CA GLY A 179 0.82 -0.59 14.56
C GLY A 179 -0.11 -1.51 15.36
N SER A 180 -1.18 -1.99 14.73
CA SER A 180 -2.02 -3.05 15.29
C SER A 180 -1.22 -4.32 15.59
N HIS A 181 -0.18 -4.56 14.80
CA HIS A 181 0.91 -5.51 15.06
C HIS A 181 2.22 -4.74 14.94
N THR A 182 2.98 -4.69 16.02
CA THR A 182 4.32 -4.05 15.98
C THR A 182 5.26 -4.95 15.18
N LYS A 183 5.90 -4.39 14.16
CA LYS A 183 6.92 -5.07 13.36
C LYS A 183 8.32 -4.59 13.77
N LEU A 184 9.23 -5.56 13.89
CA LEU A 184 10.67 -5.32 14.02
C LEU A 184 11.33 -5.85 12.74
N ILE A 185 11.92 -4.97 11.97
CA ILE A 185 12.55 -5.31 10.70
C ILE A 185 14.02 -5.02 10.81
N ARG A 186 14.85 -6.04 10.59
CA ARG A 186 16.31 -5.92 10.54
C ARG A 186 16.76 -5.90 9.09
N THR A 187 17.56 -4.89 8.75
CA THR A 187 18.17 -4.73 7.43
C THR A 187 19.61 -5.17 7.44
#